data_55bd67216121969628eb6222ef2f8f1c
#
_entry.id   55bd67216121969628eb6222ef2f8f1c
#
_cell.length_a   1.000
_cell.length_b   1.000
_cell.length_c   1.000
_cell.angle_alpha   90.00
_cell.angle_beta   90.00
_cell.angle_gamma   90.00
#
_symmetry.space_group_name_H-M   'P 1'
#
loop_
_entity.id
_entity.type
_entity.pdbx_description
1 polymer ?
#
loop_
_entity_poly.entity_id
_entity_poly.type
_entity_poly.pdbx_seq_one_letter_code
_entity_poly.pdbx_strand_id
1 'polypeptide(L)'
;MSIDPKFLKAEELGIRLEFVSGLPIWEAHPVWKHQKAIDRIRTSIGAKAGASCTCVHASDVYVQFPDGSLKRPDIAIFCREPDEAEDAILLVPEAVIEVVSKGYEAKDLEIGLPFYLAQGVKDVIVFDPTSLLVLHARREKTVRLTSPQALTLECGCEVTV
;
A
#
# COMPACT_ATOMS: atom_id res chain seq x y z
N MET A 1 13.59 -1.76 -16.00
CA MET A 1 12.33 -1.94 -16.76
C MET A 1 11.60 -0.60 -16.73
N SER A 2 11.27 -0.05 -17.86
CA SER A 2 10.56 1.23 -17.94
C SER A 2 9.05 1.01 -17.86
N ILE A 3 8.32 1.98 -17.30
CA ILE A 3 6.86 1.99 -17.32
C ILE A 3 6.39 2.16 -18.79
N ASP A 4 5.33 1.44 -19.14
CA ASP A 4 4.72 1.58 -20.47
C ASP A 4 4.31 3.05 -20.69
N PRO A 5 4.74 3.68 -21.80
CA PRO A 5 4.40 5.07 -22.11
C PRO A 5 2.89 5.38 -22.11
N LYS A 6 2.06 4.38 -22.37
CA LYS A 6 0.59 4.53 -22.29
C LYS A 6 0.11 4.84 -20.87
N PHE A 7 0.80 4.31 -19.86
CA PHE A 7 0.53 4.61 -18.47
C PHE A 7 0.84 6.05 -18.13
N LEU A 8 2.02 6.51 -18.50
CA LEU A 8 2.43 7.90 -18.30
C LEU A 8 1.46 8.85 -18.99
N LYS A 9 0.98 8.48 -20.19
CA LYS A 9 -0.01 9.26 -20.94
C LYS A 9 -1.37 9.31 -20.23
N ALA A 10 -1.81 8.20 -19.63
CA ALA A 10 -3.04 8.16 -18.85
C ALA A 10 -2.93 9.11 -17.63
N GLU A 11 -1.79 9.11 -16.96
CA GLU A 11 -1.53 9.97 -15.81
C GLU A 11 -1.53 11.47 -16.20
N GLU A 12 -0.91 11.82 -17.33
CA GLU A 12 -0.97 13.19 -17.89
C GLU A 12 -2.41 13.65 -18.14
N LEU A 13 -3.30 12.72 -18.48
CA LEU A 13 -4.72 12.99 -18.71
C LEU A 13 -5.56 12.93 -17.39
N GLY A 14 -4.91 12.78 -16.23
CA GLY A 14 -5.59 12.70 -14.94
C GLY A 14 -6.28 11.37 -14.69
N ILE A 15 -5.96 10.35 -15.47
CA ILE A 15 -6.51 8.99 -15.30
C ILE A 15 -5.58 8.21 -14.37
N ARG A 16 -6.09 7.80 -13.22
CA ARG A 16 -5.33 7.04 -12.22
C ARG A 16 -5.52 5.55 -12.48
N LEU A 17 -4.43 4.87 -12.83
CA LEU A 17 -4.41 3.44 -13.12
C LEU A 17 -3.32 2.73 -12.31
N GLU A 18 -3.62 1.50 -11.93
CA GLU A 18 -2.65 0.50 -11.52
C GLU A 18 -2.64 -0.62 -12.56
N PHE A 19 -1.61 -1.47 -12.54
CA PHE A 19 -1.48 -2.57 -13.49
C PHE A 19 -1.14 -3.86 -12.75
N VAL A 20 -2.06 -4.79 -12.71
CA VAL A 20 -1.91 -6.03 -11.96
C VAL A 20 -2.00 -7.20 -12.91
N SER A 21 -0.90 -7.95 -13.04
CA SER A 21 -0.82 -9.15 -13.90
C SER A 21 -1.35 -8.91 -15.31
N GLY A 22 -0.99 -7.79 -15.91
CA GLY A 22 -1.41 -7.41 -17.26
C GLY A 22 -2.78 -6.74 -17.36
N LEU A 23 -3.49 -6.51 -16.25
CA LEU A 23 -4.81 -5.87 -16.24
C LEU A 23 -4.75 -4.45 -15.68
N PRO A 24 -5.27 -3.45 -16.41
CA PRO A 24 -5.40 -2.11 -15.87
C PRO A 24 -6.51 -2.06 -14.81
N ILE A 25 -6.22 -1.44 -13.68
CA ILE A 25 -7.14 -1.26 -12.57
C ILE A 25 -7.33 0.25 -12.34
N TRP A 26 -8.57 0.71 -12.34
CA TRP A 26 -8.91 2.10 -12.08
C TRP A 26 -8.80 2.41 -10.59
N GLU A 27 -8.22 3.56 -10.28
CA GLU A 27 -8.17 4.09 -8.92
C GLU A 27 -9.19 5.21 -8.72
N ALA A 28 -9.74 5.28 -7.51
CA ALA A 28 -10.61 6.37 -7.12
C ALA A 28 -9.83 7.68 -7.00
N HIS A 29 -10.50 8.80 -7.26
CA HIS A 29 -9.96 10.11 -6.90
C HIS A 29 -9.87 10.23 -5.38
N PRO A 30 -8.78 10.82 -4.84
CA PRO A 30 -8.64 11.03 -3.40
C PRO A 30 -9.70 12.02 -2.91
N VAL A 31 -10.38 11.64 -1.81
CA VAL A 31 -11.31 12.51 -1.09
C VAL A 31 -10.76 12.83 0.29
N TRP A 32 -11.26 13.88 0.92
CA TRP A 32 -10.77 14.36 2.22
C TRP A 32 -10.68 13.25 3.29
N LYS A 33 -11.74 12.48 3.45
CA LYS A 33 -11.81 11.38 4.43
C LYS A 33 -10.70 10.35 4.22
N HIS A 34 -10.43 9.98 2.97
CA HIS A 34 -9.40 9.05 2.57
C HIS A 34 -8.00 9.60 2.88
N GLN A 35 -7.71 10.82 2.44
CA GLN A 35 -6.40 11.42 2.66
C GLN A 35 -6.11 11.71 4.14
N LYS A 36 -7.12 12.14 4.89
CA LYS A 36 -6.99 12.35 6.32
C LYS A 36 -6.66 11.05 7.08
N ALA A 37 -7.25 9.94 6.68
CA ALA A 37 -6.93 8.62 7.23
C ALA A 37 -5.47 8.24 6.93
N ILE A 38 -5.01 8.43 5.70
CA ILE A 38 -3.62 8.18 5.30
C ILE A 38 -2.65 9.01 6.16
N ASP A 39 -2.88 10.30 6.30
CA ASP A 39 -2.00 11.19 7.07
C ASP A 39 -1.94 10.78 8.54
N ARG A 40 -3.07 10.45 9.14
CA ARG A 40 -3.16 9.97 10.51
C ARG A 40 -2.36 8.69 10.70
N ILE A 41 -2.52 7.72 9.83
CA ILE A 41 -1.81 6.44 9.88
C ILE A 41 -0.31 6.65 9.71
N ARG A 42 0.10 7.43 8.71
CA ARG A 42 1.52 7.73 8.45
C ARG A 42 2.22 8.37 9.63
N THR A 43 1.56 9.29 10.32
CA THR A 43 2.10 9.97 11.50
C THR A 43 2.40 8.99 12.64
N SER A 44 1.71 7.85 12.69
CA SER A 44 1.90 6.83 13.72
C SER A 44 3.02 5.84 13.44
N ILE A 45 3.57 5.82 12.21
CA ILE A 45 4.58 4.85 11.82
C ILE A 45 5.91 5.15 12.49
N GLY A 46 6.47 4.14 13.16
CA GLY A 46 7.76 4.24 13.82
C GLY A 46 8.37 2.88 14.09
N ALA A 47 9.67 2.87 14.37
CA ALA A 47 10.37 1.64 14.71
C ALA A 47 10.13 1.25 16.17
N LYS A 48 9.82 -0.02 16.40
CA LYS A 48 9.81 -0.61 17.72
C LYS A 48 11.22 -0.56 18.31
N ALA A 49 11.32 -0.42 19.64
CA ALA A 49 12.61 -0.46 20.33
C ALA A 49 13.41 -1.72 19.97
N GLY A 50 14.65 -1.56 19.54
CA GLY A 50 15.52 -2.65 19.13
C GLY A 50 15.32 -3.16 17.69
N ALA A 51 14.37 -2.61 16.93
CA ALA A 51 14.18 -2.98 15.53
C ALA A 51 15.31 -2.41 14.66
N SER A 52 15.75 -3.23 13.69
CA SER A 52 16.76 -2.80 12.70
C SER A 52 16.15 -2.07 11.50
N CYS A 53 14.84 -2.20 11.28
CA CYS A 53 14.13 -1.54 10.21
C CYS A 53 14.01 -0.03 10.48
N THR A 54 14.31 0.78 9.49
CA THR A 54 14.23 2.25 9.61
C THR A 54 12.82 2.80 9.39
N CYS A 55 11.88 1.95 8.97
CA CYS A 55 10.47 2.29 8.77
C CYS A 55 10.26 3.50 7.83
N VAL A 56 11.04 3.54 6.76
CA VAL A 56 10.84 4.52 5.69
C VAL A 56 9.49 4.25 5.03
N HIS A 57 8.71 5.28 4.80
CA HIS A 57 7.40 5.10 4.17
C HIS A 57 7.12 6.16 3.10
N ALA A 58 6.36 5.75 2.10
CA ALA A 58 5.92 6.60 1.01
C ALA A 58 4.42 6.43 0.80
N SER A 59 3.79 7.45 0.26
CA SER A 59 2.37 7.48 -0.05
C SER A 59 2.18 7.86 -1.52
N ASP A 60 1.30 7.13 -2.19
CA ASP A 60 0.86 7.45 -3.56
C ASP A 60 2.01 7.49 -4.59
N VAL A 61 2.97 6.61 -4.45
CA VAL A 61 4.12 6.45 -5.35
C VAL A 61 4.06 5.09 -6.03
N TYR A 62 4.37 5.05 -7.31
CA TYR A 62 4.43 3.78 -8.03
C TYR A 62 5.50 2.85 -7.47
N VAL A 63 5.09 1.60 -7.28
CA VAL A 63 5.98 0.47 -6.96
C VAL A 63 5.82 -0.55 -8.08
N GLN A 64 6.93 -0.93 -8.71
CA GLN A 64 6.95 -2.00 -9.70
C GLN A 64 7.38 -3.29 -9.02
N PHE A 65 6.52 -4.29 -9.08
CA PHE A 65 6.75 -5.60 -8.48
C PHE A 65 7.50 -6.54 -9.42
N PRO A 66 8.08 -7.64 -8.89
CA PRO A 66 8.89 -8.56 -9.69
C PRO A 66 8.19 -9.16 -10.92
N ASP A 67 6.86 -9.31 -10.88
CA ASP A 67 6.07 -9.80 -12.02
C ASP A 67 5.81 -8.73 -13.10
N GLY A 68 6.32 -7.51 -12.92
CA GLY A 68 6.11 -6.37 -13.80
C GLY A 68 4.86 -5.55 -13.48
N SER A 69 4.05 -5.99 -12.52
CA SER A 69 2.87 -5.25 -12.09
C SER A 69 3.25 -3.90 -11.47
N LEU A 70 2.39 -2.92 -11.64
CA LEU A 70 2.60 -1.56 -11.19
C LEU A 70 1.45 -1.14 -10.28
N LYS A 71 1.76 -0.92 -9.01
CA LYS A 71 0.80 -0.49 -7.99
C LYS A 71 1.18 0.87 -7.42
N ARG A 72 0.18 1.58 -6.90
CA ARG A 72 0.34 2.85 -6.17
C ARG A 72 -0.27 2.71 -4.78
N PRO A 73 0.39 2.01 -3.86
CA PRO A 73 -0.16 1.83 -2.51
C PRO A 73 -0.44 3.16 -1.83
N ASP A 74 -1.51 3.22 -1.06
CA ASP A 74 -1.78 4.40 -0.24
C ASP A 74 -0.63 4.66 0.73
N ILE A 75 -0.09 3.60 1.35
CA ILE A 75 1.14 3.66 2.15
C ILE A 75 1.96 2.41 1.88
N ALA A 76 3.24 2.61 1.58
CA ALA A 76 4.24 1.53 1.49
C ALA A 76 5.33 1.76 2.52
N ILE A 77 5.72 0.72 3.27
CA ILE A 77 6.74 0.77 4.32
C ILE A 77 7.94 -0.08 3.88
N PHE A 78 9.12 0.51 4.00
CA PHE A 78 10.40 -0.10 3.63
C PHE A 78 11.35 -0.08 4.82
N CYS A 79 12.25 -1.06 4.90
CA CYS A 79 13.27 -1.09 5.97
C CYS A 79 14.54 -0.33 5.64
N ARG A 80 14.68 0.11 4.41
CA ARG A 80 15.76 1.01 3.95
C ARG A 80 15.22 1.98 2.93
N GLU A 81 15.94 3.04 2.70
CA GLU A 81 15.63 3.98 1.63
C GLU A 81 15.66 3.26 0.29
N PRO A 82 14.59 3.31 -0.53
CA PRO A 82 14.64 2.80 -1.90
C PRO A 82 15.66 3.56 -2.74
N ASP A 83 16.25 2.89 -3.72
CA ASP A 83 17.11 3.54 -4.68
C ASP A 83 16.30 4.56 -5.49
N GLU A 84 16.90 5.68 -5.85
CA GLU A 84 16.26 6.67 -6.70
C GLU A 84 15.91 6.06 -8.05
N ALA A 85 14.66 6.21 -8.44
CA ALA A 85 14.16 5.80 -9.74
C ALA A 85 13.22 6.89 -10.26
N GLU A 86 13.31 7.19 -11.55
CA GLU A 86 12.49 8.25 -12.14
C GLU A 86 11.01 7.89 -12.21
N ASP A 87 10.69 6.61 -12.40
CA ASP A 87 9.34 6.16 -12.70
C ASP A 87 8.65 5.43 -11.54
N ALA A 88 9.33 4.47 -10.94
CA ALA A 88 8.76 3.62 -9.90
C ALA A 88 9.81 3.08 -8.95
N ILE A 89 9.41 2.83 -7.70
CA ILE A 89 10.23 2.12 -6.71
C ILE A 89 10.30 0.64 -7.13
N LEU A 90 11.50 0.07 -7.19
CA LEU A 90 11.72 -1.35 -7.51
C LEU A 90 11.88 -2.22 -6.26
N LEU A 91 12.12 -1.62 -5.11
CA LEU A 91 12.20 -2.34 -3.83
C LEU A 91 10.81 -2.82 -3.42
N VAL A 92 10.66 -4.10 -3.13
CA VAL A 92 9.40 -4.64 -2.60
C VAL A 92 9.17 -4.10 -1.18
N PRO A 93 8.02 -3.49 -0.88
CA PRO A 93 7.71 -3.04 0.47
C PRO A 93 7.66 -4.20 1.47
N GLU A 94 8.07 -3.94 2.70
CA GLU A 94 7.86 -4.87 3.82
C GLU A 94 6.37 -4.93 4.22
N ALA A 95 5.69 -3.79 4.13
CA ALA A 95 4.27 -3.68 4.43
C ALA A 95 3.58 -2.70 3.49
N VAL A 96 2.31 -2.95 3.24
CA VAL A 96 1.43 -2.07 2.48
C VAL A 96 0.15 -1.83 3.30
N ILE A 97 -0.30 -0.59 3.30
CA ILE A 97 -1.58 -0.20 3.90
C ILE A 97 -2.42 0.46 2.81
N GLU A 98 -3.61 -0.09 2.58
CA GLU A 98 -4.60 0.47 1.67
C GLU A 98 -5.79 1.00 2.47
N VAL A 99 -6.20 2.20 2.15
CA VAL A 99 -7.40 2.83 2.73
C VAL A 99 -8.51 2.74 1.69
N VAL A 100 -9.58 2.03 2.03
CA VAL A 100 -10.68 1.74 1.11
C VAL A 100 -11.41 3.03 0.72
N SER A 101 -11.64 3.18 -0.58
CA SER A 101 -12.50 4.22 -1.13
C SER A 101 -13.86 3.62 -1.48
N LYS A 102 -14.94 4.36 -1.18
CA LYS A 102 -16.30 3.92 -1.44
C LYS A 102 -16.50 3.56 -2.92
N GLY A 103 -17.01 2.36 -3.18
CA GLY A 103 -17.21 1.82 -4.53
C GLY A 103 -15.97 1.14 -5.13
N TYR A 104 -14.84 1.13 -4.43
CA TYR A 104 -13.58 0.51 -4.89
C TYR A 104 -13.07 -0.57 -3.93
N GLU A 105 -13.94 -1.12 -3.10
CA GLU A 105 -13.60 -2.12 -2.08
C GLU A 105 -12.98 -3.37 -2.68
N ALA A 106 -13.49 -3.82 -3.83
CA ALA A 106 -12.98 -5.00 -4.53
C ALA A 106 -11.52 -4.86 -4.96
N LYS A 107 -11.10 -3.64 -5.32
CA LYS A 107 -9.71 -3.36 -5.69
C LYS A 107 -8.75 -3.72 -4.55
N ASP A 108 -9.07 -3.33 -3.34
CA ASP A 108 -8.20 -3.54 -2.18
C ASP A 108 -8.36 -4.94 -1.56
N LEU A 109 -9.57 -5.45 -1.48
CA LEU A 109 -9.89 -6.72 -0.81
C LEU A 109 -9.70 -7.94 -1.70
N GLU A 110 -10.20 -7.90 -2.93
CA GLU A 110 -10.23 -9.07 -3.82
C GLU A 110 -8.99 -9.14 -4.73
N ILE A 111 -8.43 -8.00 -5.09
CA ILE A 111 -7.30 -7.91 -6.00
C ILE A 111 -6.01 -7.55 -5.25
N GLY A 112 -6.00 -6.43 -4.54
CA GLY A 112 -4.79 -5.88 -3.93
C GLY A 112 -4.21 -6.75 -2.84
N LEU A 113 -5.01 -7.16 -1.86
CA LEU A 113 -4.54 -7.95 -0.72
C LEU A 113 -3.87 -9.26 -1.15
N PRO A 114 -4.52 -10.13 -1.95
CA PRO A 114 -3.87 -11.36 -2.42
C PRO A 114 -2.64 -11.09 -3.29
N PHE A 115 -2.69 -10.06 -4.11
CA PHE A 115 -1.58 -9.68 -4.98
C PHE A 115 -0.34 -9.33 -4.16
N TYR A 116 -0.46 -8.44 -3.19
CA TYR A 116 0.67 -8.02 -2.37
C TYR A 116 1.33 -9.19 -1.63
N LEU A 117 0.53 -10.06 -1.05
CA LEU A 117 1.04 -11.26 -0.37
C LEU A 117 1.79 -12.17 -1.34
N ALA A 118 1.26 -12.38 -2.55
CA ALA A 118 1.92 -13.18 -3.59
C ALA A 118 3.24 -12.58 -4.06
N GLN A 119 3.39 -11.25 -4.02
CA GLN A 119 4.62 -10.56 -4.40
C GLN A 119 5.66 -10.46 -3.27
N GLY A 120 5.37 -11.03 -2.11
CA GLY A 120 6.32 -11.09 -0.99
C GLY A 120 6.20 -9.96 0.04
N VAL A 121 5.14 -9.15 -0.02
CA VAL A 121 4.82 -8.20 1.04
C VAL A 121 4.40 -8.98 2.29
N LYS A 122 5.03 -8.72 3.42
CA LYS A 122 4.85 -9.52 4.64
C LYS A 122 3.60 -9.15 5.43
N ASP A 123 3.29 -7.87 5.49
CA ASP A 123 2.09 -7.35 6.16
C ASP A 123 1.28 -6.53 5.18
N VAL A 124 0.02 -6.90 4.99
CA VAL A 124 -0.93 -6.13 4.19
C VAL A 124 -2.09 -5.72 5.09
N ILE A 125 -2.33 -4.43 5.19
CA ILE A 125 -3.39 -3.87 6.00
C ILE A 125 -4.38 -3.16 5.10
N VAL A 126 -5.66 -3.49 5.24
CA VAL A 126 -6.75 -2.82 4.54
C VAL A 126 -7.66 -2.18 5.59
N PHE A 127 -7.84 -0.88 5.50
CA PHE A 127 -8.64 -0.10 6.43
C PHE A 127 -9.83 0.55 5.73
N ASP A 128 -11.01 0.31 6.26
CA ASP A 128 -12.23 0.99 5.84
C ASP A 128 -12.59 2.11 6.85
N PRO A 129 -12.40 3.39 6.48
CA PRO A 129 -12.67 4.50 7.39
C PRO A 129 -14.17 4.72 7.66
N THR A 130 -15.06 4.05 6.94
CA THR A 130 -16.52 4.13 7.16
C THR A 130 -16.98 3.12 8.18
N SER A 131 -16.63 1.85 8.02
CA SER A 131 -17.00 0.77 8.95
C SER A 131 -16.03 0.64 10.13
N LEU A 132 -14.87 1.26 10.05
CA LEU A 132 -13.74 1.11 10.98
C LEU A 132 -13.12 -0.29 10.98
N LEU A 133 -13.43 -1.09 9.98
CA LEU A 133 -12.84 -2.41 9.82
C LEU A 133 -11.36 -2.30 9.45
N VAL A 134 -10.53 -3.05 10.15
CA VAL A 134 -9.11 -3.23 9.84
C VAL A 134 -8.89 -4.71 9.53
N LEU A 135 -8.45 -5.02 8.31
CA LEU A 135 -7.97 -6.35 7.95
C LEU A 135 -6.44 -6.32 7.99
N HIS A 136 -5.85 -7.17 8.80
CA HIS A 136 -4.41 -7.34 8.87
C HIS A 136 -4.06 -8.74 8.37
N ALA A 137 -3.48 -8.82 7.19
CA ALA A 137 -3.14 -10.07 6.52
C ALA A 137 -1.64 -10.31 6.51
N ARG A 138 -1.25 -11.51 6.84
CA ARG A 138 0.05 -12.12 6.60
C ARG A 138 -0.17 -13.36 5.76
N ARG A 139 0.90 -13.92 5.21
CA ARG A 139 0.83 -15.05 4.29
C ARG A 139 -0.08 -16.19 4.76
N GLU A 140 -0.07 -16.49 6.04
CA GLU A 140 -0.79 -17.64 6.61
C GLU A 140 -2.02 -17.26 7.43
N LYS A 141 -2.24 -15.98 7.68
CA LYS A 141 -3.31 -15.55 8.57
C LYS A 141 -3.81 -14.15 8.24
N THR A 142 -5.13 -14.01 8.23
CA THR A 142 -5.80 -12.71 8.19
C THR A 142 -6.61 -12.51 9.46
N VAL A 143 -6.43 -11.37 10.11
CA VAL A 143 -7.12 -10.98 11.34
C VAL A 143 -8.05 -9.80 11.05
N ARG A 144 -9.25 -9.84 11.58
CA ARG A 144 -10.24 -8.75 11.52
C ARG A 144 -10.21 -8.00 12.84
N LEU A 145 -10.00 -6.70 12.77
CA LEU A 145 -9.90 -5.81 13.92
C LEU A 145 -10.78 -4.58 13.71
N THR A 146 -10.96 -3.80 14.76
CA THR A 146 -11.68 -2.53 14.70
C THR A 146 -10.73 -1.37 15.01
N SER A 147 -10.73 -0.35 14.18
CA SER A 147 -9.96 0.88 14.39
C SER A 147 -10.49 1.67 15.59
N PRO A 148 -9.62 2.33 16.42
CA PRO A 148 -8.17 2.38 16.28
C PRO A 148 -7.50 1.10 16.77
N GLN A 149 -6.46 0.68 16.08
CA GLN A 149 -5.73 -0.53 16.41
C GLN A 149 -4.23 -0.31 16.24
N ALA A 150 -3.48 -0.51 17.31
CA ALA A 150 -2.02 -0.52 17.26
C ALA A 150 -1.54 -1.88 16.77
N LEU A 151 -0.68 -1.90 15.77
CA LEU A 151 -0.15 -3.11 15.15
C LEU A 151 1.37 -3.08 15.17
N THR A 152 1.96 -4.25 15.46
CA THR A 152 3.40 -4.48 15.27
C THR A 152 3.58 -5.30 14.00
N LEU A 153 4.31 -4.75 13.04
CA LEU A 153 4.58 -5.39 11.77
C LEU A 153 5.74 -6.38 11.88
N GLU A 154 5.80 -7.34 10.99
CA GLU A 154 6.86 -8.37 10.98
C GLU A 154 8.26 -7.76 10.87
N CYS A 155 8.40 -6.67 10.13
CA CYS A 155 9.66 -5.96 9.99
C CYS A 155 10.12 -5.21 11.25
N GLY A 156 9.27 -5.09 12.27
CA GLY A 156 9.56 -4.38 13.53
C GLY A 156 9.08 -2.93 13.56
N CYS A 157 8.34 -2.48 12.56
CA CYS A 157 7.65 -1.20 12.61
C CYS A 157 6.35 -1.31 13.39
N GLU A 158 5.96 -0.24 14.03
CA GLU A 158 4.65 -0.10 14.69
C GLU A 158 3.81 0.93 13.93
N VAL A 159 2.52 0.69 13.85
CA VAL A 159 1.56 1.58 13.19
C VAL A 159 0.21 1.50 13.90
N THR A 160 -0.49 2.63 13.95
CA THR A 160 -1.88 2.68 14.44
C THR A 160 -2.82 2.97 13.28
N VAL A 161 -3.78 2.07 13.10
CA VAL A 161 -4.75 2.12 12.00
C VAL A 161 -6.15 2.32 12.53
#